data_9c12998cee9451e87ec2d00c5cc5cce3
#
_entry.id   9c12998cee9451e87ec2d00c5cc5cce3
#
_cell.length_a   1.000
_cell.length_b   1.000
_cell.length_c   1.000
_cell.angle_alpha   90.00
_cell.angle_beta   90.00
_cell.angle_gamma   90.00
#
_symmetry.space_group_name_H-M   'P 1'
#
loop_
_entity.id
_entity.type
_entity.pdbx_description
1 polymer ?
#
loop_
_entity_poly.entity_id
_entity_poly.type
_entity_poly.pdbx_seq_one_letter_code
_entity_poly.pdbx_strand_id
1 'polypeptide(L)'
;MAYVDKNDLAKIFQDTQNFYESDETLKSAIQKSIDGTKFYNAEDYPPLPAKTFDKTLITVTQGRTFDTAVNLRDKNPSVRIAVHNFASATNPGGGVVHGSRAQEESLCRCSTLYPALDTNENWRRYYDFHRKRNDAIYTDAAIFTPNIIICKSDVDLPQRLPRESWVTVDVMTCAAPNLRHTSLNDDELLKIHETRGRHMLTILAHHGVEIFVTGAFGCGAFINNPEVVAQAYKNILPEFDGYFKEIVFAIYCTPREIKNFDSFKKILG
;
A
#
# COMPACT_ATOMS: atom_id res chain seq x y z
N MET A 1 -18.72 -1.26 17.95
CA MET A 1 -18.77 -1.52 16.50
C MET A 1 -19.49 -2.82 16.26
N ALA A 2 -20.43 -2.86 15.32
CA ALA A 2 -21.06 -4.11 14.91
C ALA A 2 -19.97 -5.04 14.32
N TYR A 3 -20.04 -6.31 14.63
CA TYR A 3 -19.14 -7.31 14.05
C TYR A 3 -19.47 -7.44 12.56
N VAL A 4 -18.55 -7.08 11.70
CA VAL A 4 -18.69 -7.27 10.24
C VAL A 4 -18.33 -8.71 9.90
N ASP A 5 -19.24 -9.46 9.31
CA ASP A 5 -19.02 -10.86 8.95
C ASP A 5 -18.06 -10.96 7.75
N LYS A 6 -17.24 -12.01 7.73
CA LYS A 6 -16.37 -12.33 6.59
C LYS A 6 -17.17 -12.58 5.32
N ASN A 7 -18.32 -13.22 5.41
CA ASN A 7 -19.21 -13.47 4.26
C ASN A 7 -19.71 -12.15 3.65
N ASP A 8 -19.99 -11.13 4.46
CA ASP A 8 -20.43 -9.83 3.94
C ASP A 8 -19.28 -9.12 3.21
N LEU A 9 -18.07 -9.21 3.75
CA LEU A 9 -16.88 -8.66 3.09
C LEU A 9 -16.55 -9.40 1.77
N ALA A 10 -16.74 -10.71 1.71
CA ALA A 10 -16.59 -11.48 0.48
C ALA A 10 -17.66 -11.09 -0.56
N LYS A 11 -18.92 -10.88 -0.16
CA LYS A 11 -19.99 -10.38 -1.04
C LYS A 11 -19.68 -8.95 -1.54
N ILE A 12 -19.17 -8.08 -0.67
CA ILE A 12 -18.75 -6.72 -1.08
C ILE A 12 -17.63 -6.79 -2.10
N PHE A 13 -16.68 -7.70 -1.96
CA PHE A 13 -15.64 -7.90 -2.96
C PHE A 13 -16.21 -8.43 -4.28
N GLN A 14 -17.11 -9.40 -4.24
CA GLN A 14 -17.83 -9.89 -5.43
C GLN A 14 -18.61 -8.74 -6.13
N ASP A 15 -19.27 -7.87 -5.35
CA ASP A 15 -19.92 -6.67 -5.91
C ASP A 15 -18.90 -5.72 -6.55
N THR A 16 -17.68 -5.60 -6.01
CA THR A 16 -16.61 -4.81 -6.63
C THR A 16 -16.18 -5.43 -7.97
N GLN A 17 -16.03 -6.75 -8.03
CA GLN A 17 -15.71 -7.46 -9.28
C GLN A 17 -16.80 -7.23 -10.33
N ASN A 18 -18.07 -7.47 -9.99
CA ASN A 18 -19.20 -7.23 -10.88
C ASN A 18 -19.27 -5.76 -11.34
N PHE A 19 -18.89 -4.83 -10.46
CA PHE A 19 -18.90 -3.40 -10.78
C PHE A 19 -17.88 -3.06 -11.85
N TYR A 20 -16.61 -3.41 -11.69
CA TYR A 20 -15.62 -3.09 -12.70
C TYR A 20 -15.78 -3.93 -13.98
N GLU A 21 -16.38 -5.11 -13.91
CA GLU A 21 -16.72 -5.91 -15.10
C GLU A 21 -17.90 -5.36 -15.90
N SER A 22 -18.77 -4.57 -15.29
CA SER A 22 -19.94 -3.96 -15.95
C SER A 22 -19.74 -2.50 -16.40
N ASP A 23 -18.67 -1.83 -15.95
CA ASP A 23 -18.41 -0.42 -16.24
C ASP A 23 -17.19 -0.26 -17.17
N GLU A 24 -17.44 0.29 -18.37
CA GLU A 24 -16.39 0.44 -19.40
C GLU A 24 -15.26 1.39 -19.00
N THR A 25 -15.53 2.38 -18.13
CA THR A 25 -14.48 3.27 -17.60
C THR A 25 -13.54 2.50 -16.68
N LEU A 26 -14.09 1.67 -15.80
CA LEU A 26 -13.29 0.84 -14.89
C LEU A 26 -12.51 -0.23 -15.66
N LYS A 27 -13.12 -0.89 -16.67
CA LYS A 27 -12.40 -1.84 -17.55
C LYS A 27 -11.22 -1.18 -18.25
N SER A 28 -11.44 -0.01 -18.85
CA SER A 28 -10.38 0.74 -19.53
C SER A 28 -9.26 1.15 -18.56
N ALA A 29 -9.62 1.56 -17.34
CA ALA A 29 -8.64 1.89 -16.32
C ALA A 29 -7.82 0.68 -15.87
N ILE A 30 -8.47 -0.47 -15.67
CA ILE A 30 -7.79 -1.73 -15.33
C ILE A 30 -6.76 -2.10 -16.41
N GLN A 31 -7.15 -2.04 -17.70
CA GLN A 31 -6.23 -2.35 -18.77
C GLN A 31 -5.02 -1.40 -18.77
N LYS A 32 -5.25 -0.08 -18.61
CA LYS A 32 -4.17 0.91 -18.51
C LYS A 32 -3.26 0.66 -17.30
N SER A 33 -3.84 0.23 -16.17
CA SER A 33 -3.07 -0.13 -14.99
C SER A 33 -2.20 -1.36 -15.23
N ILE A 34 -2.74 -2.40 -15.86
CA ILE A 34 -2.00 -3.62 -16.23
C ILE A 34 -0.85 -3.27 -17.18
N ASP A 35 -1.13 -2.53 -18.25
CA ASP A 35 -0.13 -2.15 -19.26
C ASP A 35 0.99 -1.27 -18.67
N GLY A 36 0.65 -0.43 -17.69
CA GLY A 36 1.58 0.45 -16.99
C GLY A 36 2.30 -0.18 -15.80
N THR A 37 1.90 -1.38 -15.37
CA THR A 37 2.49 -2.05 -14.20
C THR A 37 3.97 -2.40 -14.45
N LYS A 38 4.80 -2.13 -13.45
CA LYS A 38 6.23 -2.43 -13.45
C LYS A 38 6.59 -3.27 -12.24
N PHE A 39 7.29 -4.35 -12.50
CA PHE A 39 7.89 -5.18 -11.46
C PHE A 39 9.36 -4.79 -11.28
N TYR A 40 9.79 -4.66 -10.03
CA TYR A 40 11.16 -4.39 -9.63
C TYR A 40 11.68 -5.56 -8.78
N ASN A 41 12.83 -6.15 -9.15
CA ASN A 41 13.52 -7.09 -8.27
C ASN A 41 14.13 -6.34 -7.08
N ALA A 42 14.56 -7.06 -6.07
CA ALA A 42 15.14 -6.48 -4.86
C ALA A 42 16.36 -5.57 -5.12
N GLU A 43 17.12 -5.84 -6.18
CA GLU A 43 18.31 -5.09 -6.56
C GLU A 43 18.07 -4.04 -7.66
N ASP A 44 16.85 -3.92 -8.17
CA ASP A 44 16.48 -2.98 -9.24
C ASP A 44 16.26 -1.56 -8.67
N TYR A 45 17.31 -0.78 -8.50
CA TYR A 45 17.23 0.61 -8.07
C TYR A 45 17.25 1.54 -9.31
N PRO A 46 16.09 2.05 -9.75
CA PRO A 46 16.07 3.00 -10.86
C PRO A 46 16.70 4.32 -10.44
N PRO A 47 17.21 5.11 -11.42
CA PRO A 47 17.87 6.37 -11.12
C PRO A 47 16.89 7.36 -10.48
N LEU A 48 17.35 8.04 -9.43
CA LEU A 48 16.60 9.13 -8.82
C LEU A 48 16.53 10.33 -9.78
N PRO A 49 15.37 10.99 -9.91
CA PRO A 49 15.25 12.23 -10.67
C PRO A 49 15.96 13.41 -9.96
N ALA A 50 15.93 14.58 -10.55
CA ALA A 50 16.28 15.80 -9.82
C ALA A 50 15.23 16.05 -8.71
N LYS A 51 15.67 16.64 -7.60
CA LYS A 51 14.76 17.05 -6.51
C LYS A 51 13.83 18.15 -7.03
N THR A 52 12.56 18.05 -6.67
CA THR A 52 11.49 18.96 -7.16
C THR A 52 11.00 19.91 -6.08
N PHE A 53 11.20 19.57 -4.80
CA PHE A 53 10.71 20.31 -3.65
C PHE A 53 11.88 20.79 -2.78
N ASP A 54 11.71 21.91 -2.09
CA ASP A 54 12.70 22.41 -1.13
C ASP A 54 12.85 21.48 0.07
N LYS A 55 11.75 20.87 0.49
CA LYS A 55 11.67 19.94 1.62
C LYS A 55 10.51 18.96 1.44
N THR A 56 10.70 17.74 1.92
CA THR A 56 9.61 16.75 2.04
C THR A 56 8.89 16.89 3.38
N LEU A 57 7.58 17.14 3.36
CA LEU A 57 6.77 17.13 4.57
C LEU A 57 6.52 15.70 5.04
N ILE A 58 6.71 15.44 6.33
CA ILE A 58 6.38 14.16 6.96
C ILE A 58 5.18 14.37 7.88
N THR A 59 4.10 13.62 7.63
CA THR A 59 2.86 13.71 8.39
C THR A 59 2.47 12.35 8.96
N VAL A 60 2.10 12.30 10.24
CA VAL A 60 1.52 11.11 10.88
C VAL A 60 0.09 11.42 11.27
N THR A 61 -0.86 10.67 10.72
CA THR A 61 -2.29 10.87 10.93
C THR A 61 -3.02 9.56 11.22
N GLN A 62 -4.13 9.66 11.94
CA GLN A 62 -5.07 8.54 12.06
C GLN A 62 -5.94 8.47 10.81
N GLY A 63 -6.07 7.30 10.20
CA GLY A 63 -6.91 7.13 9.03
C GLY A 63 -6.65 5.83 8.29
N ARG A 64 -7.52 5.53 7.33
CA ARG A 64 -7.32 4.45 6.36
C ARG A 64 -6.58 4.99 5.15
N THR A 65 -5.91 4.12 4.44
CA THR A 65 -5.03 4.49 3.33
C THR A 65 -5.77 5.23 2.20
N PHE A 66 -6.87 4.66 1.69
CA PHE A 66 -7.62 5.28 0.61
C PHE A 66 -8.42 6.51 1.05
N ASP A 67 -9.01 6.48 2.25
CA ASP A 67 -9.69 7.66 2.80
C ASP A 67 -8.72 8.85 2.90
N THR A 68 -7.50 8.60 3.38
CA THR A 68 -6.45 9.63 3.42
C THR A 68 -6.06 10.10 2.00
N ALA A 69 -5.92 9.20 1.03
CA ALA A 69 -5.57 9.56 -0.34
C ALA A 69 -6.67 10.39 -1.02
N VAL A 70 -7.96 10.08 -0.79
CA VAL A 70 -9.11 10.87 -1.27
C VAL A 70 -9.06 12.28 -0.68
N ASN A 71 -8.90 12.42 0.64
CA ASN A 71 -8.81 13.71 1.31
C ASN A 71 -7.60 14.56 0.83
N LEU A 72 -6.50 13.91 0.45
CA LEU A 72 -5.32 14.57 -0.12
C LEU A 72 -5.58 15.02 -1.56
N ARG A 73 -6.29 14.23 -2.36
CA ARG A 73 -6.68 14.59 -3.72
C ARG A 73 -7.55 15.84 -3.76
N ASP A 74 -8.50 15.97 -2.84
CA ASP A 74 -9.36 17.15 -2.74
C ASP A 74 -8.57 18.44 -2.52
N LYS A 75 -7.51 18.34 -1.70
CA LYS A 75 -6.60 19.46 -1.41
C LYS A 75 -5.55 19.70 -2.49
N ASN A 76 -5.25 18.69 -3.30
CA ASN A 76 -4.18 18.68 -4.29
C ASN A 76 -4.65 18.05 -5.62
N PRO A 77 -5.51 18.70 -6.40
CA PRO A 77 -6.18 18.09 -7.56
C PRO A 77 -5.25 17.54 -8.64
N SER A 78 -4.08 18.16 -8.84
CA SER A 78 -3.15 17.83 -9.93
C SER A 78 -1.92 17.01 -9.49
N VAL A 79 -1.76 16.75 -8.19
CA VAL A 79 -0.57 16.10 -7.62
C VAL A 79 -0.63 14.59 -7.86
N ARG A 80 0.48 13.98 -8.21
CA ARG A 80 0.57 12.52 -8.36
C ARG A 80 0.66 11.86 -6.99
N ILE A 81 -0.36 11.10 -6.63
CA ILE A 81 -0.48 10.41 -5.33
C ILE A 81 -0.27 8.92 -5.53
N ALA A 82 0.61 8.32 -4.75
CA ALA A 82 0.72 6.88 -4.62
C ALA A 82 0.34 6.42 -3.21
N VAL A 83 -0.18 5.21 -3.10
CA VAL A 83 -0.46 4.56 -1.83
C VAL A 83 0.31 3.25 -1.69
N HIS A 84 0.67 2.89 -0.46
CA HIS A 84 1.32 1.63 -0.17
C HIS A 84 0.30 0.52 0.04
N ASN A 85 0.41 -0.55 -0.71
CA ASN A 85 -0.30 -1.82 -0.48
C ASN A 85 0.58 -2.72 0.41
N PHE A 86 0.14 -3.00 1.63
CA PHE A 86 0.81 -3.90 2.58
C PHE A 86 0.53 -5.35 2.21
N ALA A 87 1.20 -5.80 1.18
CA ALA A 87 0.82 -6.96 0.41
C ALA A 87 1.04 -8.31 1.09
N SER A 88 0.24 -9.27 0.70
CA SER A 88 0.65 -10.66 0.73
C SER A 88 1.73 -10.89 -0.34
N ALA A 89 2.82 -11.55 0.01
CA ALA A 89 3.84 -11.93 -0.96
C ALA A 89 3.43 -13.15 -1.81
N THR A 90 2.38 -13.86 -1.42
CA THR A 90 2.03 -15.17 -1.99
C THR A 90 0.67 -15.22 -2.69
N ASN A 91 -0.18 -14.20 -2.48
CA ASN A 91 -1.51 -14.15 -3.11
C ASN A 91 -1.87 -12.70 -3.46
N PRO A 92 -2.26 -12.39 -4.70
CA PRO A 92 -2.76 -11.08 -5.04
C PRO A 92 -4.03 -10.76 -4.23
N GLY A 93 -4.06 -9.58 -3.62
CA GLY A 93 -5.17 -9.17 -2.77
C GLY A 93 -5.32 -9.97 -1.47
N GLY A 94 -4.29 -10.75 -1.07
CA GLY A 94 -4.31 -11.51 0.17
C GLY A 94 -5.46 -12.51 0.24
N GLY A 95 -6.27 -12.39 1.27
CA GLY A 95 -7.47 -13.22 1.50
C GLY A 95 -8.78 -12.51 1.16
N VAL A 96 -8.80 -11.54 0.25
CA VAL A 96 -9.96 -10.70 -0.07
C VAL A 96 -11.17 -11.52 -0.52
N VAL A 97 -10.95 -12.56 -1.32
CA VAL A 97 -12.00 -13.48 -1.80
C VAL A 97 -12.73 -14.23 -0.66
N HIS A 98 -12.07 -14.38 0.48
CA HIS A 98 -12.58 -15.03 1.68
C HIS A 98 -12.99 -14.04 2.77
N GLY A 99 -13.10 -12.75 2.47
CA GLY A 99 -13.53 -11.72 3.40
C GLY A 99 -12.52 -11.38 4.49
N SER A 100 -11.22 -11.58 4.25
CA SER A 100 -10.17 -11.11 5.17
C SER A 100 -10.16 -9.58 5.27
N ARG A 101 -9.56 -9.02 6.35
CA ARG A 101 -9.77 -7.63 6.77
C ARG A 101 -8.53 -6.76 6.83
N ALA A 102 -7.36 -7.27 6.48
CA ALA A 102 -6.15 -6.46 6.51
C ALA A 102 -6.20 -5.34 5.45
N GLN A 103 -5.19 -4.49 5.43
CA GLN A 103 -5.16 -3.28 4.61
C GLN A 103 -5.25 -3.62 3.11
N GLU A 104 -4.49 -4.60 2.60
CA GLU A 104 -4.54 -5.01 1.19
C GLU A 104 -5.94 -5.42 0.76
N GLU A 105 -6.64 -6.22 1.59
CA GLU A 105 -8.00 -6.64 1.28
C GLU A 105 -8.98 -5.47 1.26
N SER A 106 -8.78 -4.45 2.11
CA SER A 106 -9.58 -3.22 2.07
C SER A 106 -9.36 -2.47 0.77
N LEU A 107 -8.09 -2.28 0.35
CA LEU A 107 -7.78 -1.63 -0.92
C LEU A 107 -8.42 -2.37 -2.11
N CYS A 108 -8.30 -3.69 -2.16
CA CYS A 108 -8.89 -4.51 -3.22
C CYS A 108 -10.43 -4.45 -3.26
N ARG A 109 -11.09 -4.33 -2.10
CA ARG A 109 -12.56 -4.17 -2.05
C ARG A 109 -13.05 -2.80 -2.53
N CYS A 110 -12.18 -1.80 -2.47
CA CYS A 110 -12.57 -0.41 -2.73
C CYS A 110 -12.14 0.11 -4.11
N SER A 111 -11.43 -0.68 -4.90
CA SER A 111 -10.75 -0.17 -6.10
C SER A 111 -10.59 -1.20 -7.22
N THR A 112 -9.99 -0.76 -8.30
CA THR A 112 -9.57 -1.58 -9.45
C THR A 112 -8.22 -2.30 -9.21
N LEU A 113 -7.70 -2.35 -7.99
CA LEU A 113 -6.37 -2.90 -7.70
C LEU A 113 -6.27 -4.40 -7.94
N TYR A 114 -7.26 -5.18 -7.48
CA TYR A 114 -7.18 -6.64 -7.54
C TYR A 114 -6.89 -7.19 -8.95
N PRO A 115 -7.66 -6.84 -10.01
CA PRO A 115 -7.41 -7.35 -11.35
C PRO A 115 -6.07 -6.86 -11.95
N ALA A 116 -5.54 -5.74 -11.48
CA ALA A 116 -4.21 -5.27 -11.88
C ALA A 116 -3.07 -6.05 -11.21
N LEU A 117 -3.32 -6.62 -10.03
CA LEU A 117 -2.37 -7.51 -9.34
C LEU A 117 -2.49 -8.96 -9.82
N ASP A 118 -3.71 -9.46 -10.09
CA ASP A 118 -4.00 -10.84 -10.45
C ASP A 118 -3.73 -11.11 -11.95
N THR A 119 -2.49 -10.89 -12.37
CA THR A 119 -2.02 -11.09 -13.75
C THR A 119 -0.99 -12.21 -13.81
N ASN A 120 -0.92 -12.91 -14.95
CA ASN A 120 0.07 -13.98 -15.18
C ASN A 120 1.51 -13.51 -14.94
N GLU A 121 1.82 -12.26 -15.30
CA GLU A 121 3.16 -11.68 -15.12
C GLU A 121 3.50 -11.50 -13.64
N ASN A 122 2.58 -10.92 -12.85
CA ASN A 122 2.77 -10.74 -11.40
C ASN A 122 2.78 -12.09 -10.68
N TRP A 123 1.96 -13.07 -11.11
CA TRP A 123 2.04 -14.43 -10.59
C TRP A 123 3.43 -15.00 -10.80
N ARG A 124 3.93 -15.01 -12.02
CA ARG A 124 5.23 -15.58 -12.37
C ARG A 124 6.40 -14.92 -11.63
N ARG A 125 6.41 -13.57 -11.56
CA ARG A 125 7.57 -12.79 -11.07
C ARG A 125 7.56 -12.53 -9.57
N TYR A 126 6.38 -12.40 -8.96
CA TYR A 126 6.24 -12.01 -7.56
C TYR A 126 5.65 -13.14 -6.70
N TYR A 127 4.41 -13.56 -6.95
CA TYR A 127 3.69 -14.47 -6.05
C TYR A 127 4.26 -15.89 -6.07
N ASP A 128 4.42 -16.51 -7.24
CA ASP A 128 4.98 -17.86 -7.36
C ASP A 128 6.46 -17.92 -6.98
N PHE A 129 7.21 -16.84 -7.23
CA PHE A 129 8.58 -16.72 -6.79
C PHE A 129 8.66 -16.81 -5.25
N HIS A 130 7.87 -16.02 -4.52
CA HIS A 130 7.85 -16.04 -3.07
C HIS A 130 7.27 -17.36 -2.50
N ARG A 131 6.28 -17.96 -3.16
CA ARG A 131 5.78 -19.30 -2.79
C ARG A 131 6.86 -20.36 -2.87
N LYS A 132 7.61 -20.40 -3.96
CA LYS A 132 8.70 -21.38 -4.16
C LYS A 132 9.84 -21.16 -3.20
N ARG A 133 10.15 -19.91 -2.86
CA ARG A 133 11.18 -19.56 -1.89
C ARG A 133 10.84 -20.05 -0.47
N ASN A 134 9.57 -20.11 -0.14
CA ASN A 134 9.04 -20.55 1.17
C ASN A 134 9.75 -19.90 2.37
N ASP A 135 10.02 -18.60 2.26
CA ASP A 135 10.73 -17.79 3.24
C ASP A 135 9.80 -16.66 3.71
N ALA A 136 9.47 -16.65 5.01
CA ALA A 136 8.54 -15.69 5.58
C ALA A 136 9.10 -14.25 5.69
N ILE A 137 10.39 -14.05 5.47
CA ILE A 137 11.01 -12.71 5.42
C ILE A 137 10.72 -12.04 4.09
N TYR A 138 10.53 -12.83 3.03
CA TYR A 138 10.32 -12.38 1.66
C TYR A 138 11.53 -11.59 1.10
N THR A 139 11.35 -10.90 -0.01
CA THR A 139 12.38 -10.04 -0.61
C THR A 139 11.91 -8.59 -0.65
N ASP A 140 12.80 -7.68 -1.07
CA ASP A 140 12.49 -6.28 -1.27
C ASP A 140 11.84 -6.01 -2.64
N ALA A 141 11.54 -7.07 -3.42
CA ALA A 141 10.85 -6.96 -4.69
C ALA A 141 9.51 -6.24 -4.54
N ALA A 142 9.19 -5.41 -5.51
CA ALA A 142 8.01 -4.56 -5.47
C ALA A 142 7.30 -4.49 -6.82
N ILE A 143 6.00 -4.18 -6.80
CA ILE A 143 5.18 -3.93 -7.99
C ILE A 143 4.68 -2.49 -7.91
N PHE A 144 5.01 -1.68 -8.92
CA PHE A 144 4.41 -0.36 -9.09
C PHE A 144 3.25 -0.47 -10.09
N THR A 145 2.04 -0.15 -9.65
CA THR A 145 0.82 -0.22 -10.45
C THR A 145 0.19 1.17 -10.57
N PRO A 146 0.24 1.83 -11.74
CA PRO A 146 -0.34 3.15 -11.93
C PRO A 146 -1.84 3.12 -12.18
N ASN A 147 -2.49 4.28 -12.03
CA ASN A 147 -3.86 4.55 -12.46
C ASN A 147 -4.96 3.68 -11.82
N ILE A 148 -4.80 3.28 -10.58
CA ILE A 148 -5.83 2.56 -9.83
C ILE A 148 -6.96 3.52 -9.45
N ILE A 149 -8.20 3.14 -9.76
CA ILE A 149 -9.40 3.93 -9.41
C ILE A 149 -9.98 3.43 -8.09
N ILE A 150 -10.09 4.35 -7.12
CA ILE A 150 -10.87 4.17 -5.90
C ILE A 150 -12.33 4.44 -6.26
N CYS A 151 -13.17 3.42 -6.29
CA CYS A 151 -14.57 3.49 -6.70
C CYS A 151 -15.57 3.14 -5.58
N LYS A 152 -15.07 2.77 -4.40
CA LYS A 152 -15.85 2.56 -3.17
C LYS A 152 -15.21 3.26 -1.99
N SER A 153 -16.02 3.59 -0.98
CA SER A 153 -15.56 4.17 0.29
C SER A 153 -14.70 3.18 1.08
N ASP A 154 -13.59 3.65 1.66
CA ASP A 154 -12.70 2.84 2.51
C ASP A 154 -13.20 2.86 3.97
N VAL A 155 -14.27 2.16 4.21
CA VAL A 155 -14.93 1.99 5.53
C VAL A 155 -15.14 0.51 5.85
N ASP A 156 -15.67 0.20 7.02
CA ASP A 156 -15.91 -1.19 7.44
C ASP A 156 -16.84 -1.97 6.49
N LEU A 157 -17.83 -1.29 5.92
CA LEU A 157 -18.73 -1.81 4.89
C LEU A 157 -18.69 -0.89 3.66
N PRO A 158 -17.73 -1.09 2.75
CA PRO A 158 -17.55 -0.25 1.56
C PRO A 158 -18.80 -0.12 0.70
N GLN A 159 -19.12 1.11 0.29
CA GLN A 159 -20.22 1.45 -0.61
C GLN A 159 -19.67 2.04 -1.90
N ARG A 160 -20.38 1.81 -3.02
CA ARG A 160 -20.03 2.44 -4.31
C ARG A 160 -20.08 3.96 -4.19
N LEU A 161 -19.05 4.61 -4.68
CA LEU A 161 -18.99 6.07 -4.79
C LEU A 161 -19.65 6.52 -6.10
N PRO A 162 -20.28 7.71 -6.13
CA PRO A 162 -20.69 8.32 -7.38
C PRO A 162 -19.44 8.62 -8.23
N ARG A 163 -19.60 8.60 -9.56
CA ARG A 163 -18.46 8.66 -10.50
C ARG A 163 -17.60 9.92 -10.33
N GLU A 164 -18.20 11.03 -10.03
CA GLU A 164 -17.55 12.32 -9.76
C GLU A 164 -16.67 12.32 -8.50
N SER A 165 -16.86 11.35 -7.61
CA SER A 165 -16.06 11.15 -6.39
C SER A 165 -14.96 10.09 -6.55
N TRP A 166 -14.81 9.52 -7.75
CA TRP A 166 -13.73 8.57 -7.99
C TRP A 166 -12.37 9.26 -7.99
N VAL A 167 -11.42 8.64 -7.34
CA VAL A 167 -10.05 9.14 -7.25
C VAL A 167 -9.08 8.15 -7.89
N THR A 168 -8.17 8.67 -8.71
CA THR A 168 -7.09 7.87 -9.30
C THR A 168 -5.82 8.04 -8.48
N VAL A 169 -5.18 6.91 -8.13
CA VAL A 169 -3.89 6.85 -7.42
C VAL A 169 -2.99 5.80 -8.06
N ASP A 170 -1.69 5.92 -7.82
CA ASP A 170 -0.76 4.82 -8.08
C ASP A 170 -0.65 3.93 -6.83
N VAL A 171 -0.26 2.67 -7.01
CA VAL A 171 -0.10 1.74 -5.90
C VAL A 171 1.29 1.13 -5.92
N MET A 172 1.99 1.24 -4.79
CA MET A 172 3.24 0.53 -4.51
C MET A 172 2.93 -0.73 -3.70
N THR A 173 3.10 -1.88 -4.28
CA THR A 173 2.86 -3.19 -3.67
C THR A 173 4.17 -3.80 -3.21
N CYS A 174 4.31 -4.05 -1.91
CA CYS A 174 5.45 -4.72 -1.30
C CYS A 174 5.01 -5.45 -0.03
N ALA A 175 5.64 -6.58 0.29
CA ALA A 175 5.32 -7.35 1.48
C ALA A 175 6.32 -7.10 2.62
N ALA A 176 5.84 -6.95 3.85
CA ALA A 176 6.68 -6.93 5.05
C ALA A 176 7.08 -8.36 5.47
N PRO A 177 8.13 -8.56 6.29
CA PRO A 177 8.40 -9.84 6.92
C PRO A 177 7.19 -10.34 7.70
N ASN A 178 6.83 -11.62 7.52
CA ASN A 178 5.71 -12.23 8.23
C ASN A 178 6.20 -12.91 9.52
N LEU A 179 6.29 -12.16 10.60
CA LEU A 179 6.81 -12.63 11.89
C LEU A 179 5.88 -13.61 12.63
N ARG A 180 4.75 -13.97 12.05
CA ARG A 180 3.91 -15.09 12.54
C ARG A 180 4.53 -16.46 12.28
N HIS A 181 5.46 -16.54 11.32
CA HIS A 181 6.07 -17.79 10.87
C HIS A 181 7.60 -17.80 11.00
N THR A 182 8.19 -16.71 11.51
CA THR A 182 9.61 -16.56 11.76
C THR A 182 9.83 -15.56 12.90
N SER A 183 11.06 -15.47 13.39
CA SER A 183 11.46 -14.44 14.36
C SER A 183 12.69 -13.70 13.87
N LEU A 184 12.73 -12.40 14.12
CA LEU A 184 13.87 -11.53 13.89
C LEU A 184 14.11 -10.72 15.16
N ASN A 185 15.37 -10.42 15.47
CA ASN A 185 15.66 -9.39 16.46
C ASN A 185 15.39 -7.98 15.88
N ASP A 186 15.36 -6.97 16.74
CA ASP A 186 15.02 -5.60 16.33
C ASP A 186 16.04 -5.03 15.32
N ASP A 187 17.33 -5.35 15.41
CA ASP A 187 18.35 -4.88 14.48
C ASP A 187 18.19 -5.49 13.08
N GLU A 188 17.86 -6.77 12.99
CA GLU A 188 17.57 -7.47 11.75
C GLU A 188 16.32 -6.88 11.09
N LEU A 189 15.25 -6.70 11.88
CA LEU A 189 13.99 -6.11 11.41
C LEU A 189 14.20 -4.69 10.93
N LEU A 190 14.98 -3.88 11.66
CA LEU A 190 15.33 -2.51 11.30
C LEU A 190 15.99 -2.45 9.91
N LYS A 191 17.04 -3.25 9.70
CA LYS A 191 17.77 -3.30 8.42
C LYS A 191 16.85 -3.68 7.24
N ILE A 192 15.99 -4.67 7.44
CA ILE A 192 15.03 -5.09 6.39
C ILE A 192 14.09 -3.95 6.04
N HIS A 193 13.50 -3.28 7.03
CA HIS A 193 12.59 -2.16 6.77
C HIS A 193 13.29 -0.95 6.16
N GLU A 194 14.55 -0.66 6.55
CA GLU A 194 15.35 0.39 5.91
C GLU A 194 15.62 0.08 4.43
N THR A 195 16.10 -1.13 4.12
CA THR A 195 16.38 -1.53 2.73
C THR A 195 15.12 -1.50 1.88
N ARG A 196 14.04 -2.09 2.39
CA ARG A 196 12.74 -2.15 1.71
C ARG A 196 12.11 -0.78 1.52
N GLY A 197 12.22 0.07 2.54
CA GLY A 197 11.77 1.46 2.49
C GLY A 197 12.54 2.28 1.44
N ARG A 198 13.89 2.19 1.40
CA ARG A 198 14.72 2.85 0.38
C ARG A 198 14.34 2.40 -1.02
N HIS A 199 14.17 1.10 -1.23
CA HIS A 199 13.80 0.56 -2.52
C HIS A 199 12.45 1.14 -3.00
N MET A 200 11.42 1.08 -2.16
CA MET A 200 10.10 1.65 -2.49
C MET A 200 10.16 3.15 -2.76
N LEU A 201 10.83 3.94 -1.91
CA LEU A 201 10.93 5.39 -2.07
C LEU A 201 11.72 5.76 -3.33
N THR A 202 12.75 5.00 -3.69
CA THR A 202 13.50 5.19 -4.94
C THR A 202 12.60 4.96 -6.16
N ILE A 203 11.83 3.87 -6.18
CA ILE A 203 10.89 3.58 -7.27
C ILE A 203 9.82 4.67 -7.38
N LEU A 204 9.23 5.08 -6.26
CA LEU A 204 8.20 6.13 -6.24
C LEU A 204 8.72 7.47 -6.76
N ALA A 205 9.91 7.90 -6.31
CA ALA A 205 10.56 9.11 -6.78
C ALA A 205 10.88 9.03 -8.30
N HIS A 206 11.39 7.87 -8.77
CA HIS A 206 11.65 7.63 -10.20
C HIS A 206 10.38 7.79 -11.06
N HIS A 207 9.24 7.35 -10.54
CA HIS A 207 7.94 7.51 -11.22
C HIS A 207 7.33 8.91 -11.08
N GLY A 208 7.99 9.83 -10.40
CA GLY A 208 7.49 11.21 -10.20
C GLY A 208 6.27 11.29 -9.28
N VAL A 209 6.18 10.38 -8.31
CA VAL A 209 5.18 10.46 -7.24
C VAL A 209 5.52 11.65 -6.35
N GLU A 210 4.52 12.50 -6.09
CA GLU A 210 4.71 13.71 -5.28
C GLU A 210 4.19 13.55 -3.86
N ILE A 211 3.09 12.80 -3.67
CA ILE A 211 2.58 12.44 -2.33
C ILE A 211 2.54 10.93 -2.19
N PHE A 212 3.13 10.42 -1.13
CA PHE A 212 3.09 9.00 -0.81
C PHE A 212 2.33 8.75 0.48
N VAL A 213 1.26 7.95 0.42
CA VAL A 213 0.49 7.53 1.59
C VAL A 213 0.90 6.12 1.98
N THR A 214 1.53 5.99 3.12
CA THR A 214 1.95 4.72 3.72
C THR A 214 1.38 4.61 5.15
N GLY A 215 1.95 3.80 6.02
CA GLY A 215 1.49 3.63 7.40
C GLY A 215 2.32 2.62 8.19
N ALA A 216 1.71 1.95 9.15
CA ALA A 216 2.36 0.96 10.01
C ALA A 216 2.58 -0.37 9.27
N PHE A 217 3.50 -0.36 8.30
CA PHE A 217 3.80 -1.46 7.39
C PHE A 217 4.25 -2.72 8.14
N GLY A 218 3.48 -3.80 7.98
CA GLY A 218 3.73 -5.07 8.64
C GLY A 218 3.30 -5.14 10.12
N CYS A 219 2.93 -4.02 10.76
CA CYS A 219 2.64 -3.99 12.20
C CYS A 219 1.28 -4.57 12.59
N GLY A 220 0.42 -4.87 11.62
CA GLY A 220 -0.86 -5.53 11.83
C GLY A 220 -0.74 -7.05 11.79
N ALA A 221 -1.28 -7.67 10.74
CA ALA A 221 -1.34 -9.14 10.58
C ALA A 221 0.03 -9.83 10.63
N PHE A 222 1.12 -9.16 10.26
CA PHE A 222 2.48 -9.72 10.26
C PHE A 222 3.27 -9.44 11.53
N ILE A 223 2.68 -8.75 12.52
CA ILE A 223 3.19 -8.53 13.88
C ILE A 223 4.60 -7.91 13.99
N ASN A 224 5.02 -7.10 13.00
CA ASN A 224 6.27 -6.35 13.09
C ASN A 224 6.18 -5.31 14.23
N ASN A 225 7.31 -5.04 14.91
CA ASN A 225 7.37 -4.05 15.98
C ASN A 225 7.21 -2.62 15.41
N PRO A 226 6.14 -1.86 15.76
CA PRO A 226 5.88 -0.54 15.18
C PRO A 226 6.95 0.50 15.52
N GLU A 227 7.65 0.40 16.66
CA GLU A 227 8.75 1.31 17.01
C GLU A 227 9.95 1.09 16.09
N VAL A 228 10.28 -0.17 15.77
CA VAL A 228 11.36 -0.52 14.85
C VAL A 228 11.04 -0.06 13.43
N VAL A 229 9.80 -0.28 12.98
CA VAL A 229 9.36 0.15 11.63
C VAL A 229 9.38 1.67 11.50
N ALA A 230 8.87 2.40 12.50
CA ALA A 230 8.92 3.86 12.52
C ALA A 230 10.36 4.38 12.56
N GLN A 231 11.26 3.73 13.32
CA GLN A 231 12.67 4.08 13.38
C GLN A 231 13.37 3.85 12.03
N ALA A 232 13.05 2.76 11.32
CA ALA A 232 13.57 2.51 9.97
C ALA A 232 13.23 3.68 9.02
N TYR A 233 11.97 4.12 9.01
CA TYR A 233 11.60 5.29 8.22
C TYR A 233 12.33 6.56 8.67
N LYS A 234 12.44 6.81 9.98
CA LYS A 234 13.18 7.97 10.50
C LYS A 234 14.62 8.02 9.99
N ASN A 235 15.26 6.87 9.89
CA ASN A 235 16.65 6.76 9.44
C ASN A 235 16.80 7.07 7.94
N ILE A 236 15.86 6.62 7.10
CA ILE A 236 15.98 6.72 5.64
C ILE A 236 15.34 8.00 5.05
N LEU A 237 14.33 8.59 5.69
CA LEU A 237 13.61 9.75 5.16
C LEU A 237 14.52 10.95 4.82
N PRO A 238 15.60 11.25 5.56
CA PRO A 238 16.52 12.32 5.18
C PRO A 238 17.19 12.13 3.80
N GLU A 239 17.36 10.88 3.35
CA GLU A 239 17.93 10.57 2.03
C GLU A 239 16.99 11.02 0.89
N PHE A 240 15.69 11.08 1.18
CA PHE A 240 14.61 11.41 0.25
C PHE A 240 14.05 12.83 0.44
N ASP A 241 14.71 13.67 1.22
CA ASP A 241 14.30 15.06 1.40
C ASP A 241 14.36 15.83 0.06
N GLY A 242 13.26 16.49 -0.29
CA GLY A 242 13.08 17.22 -1.54
C GLY A 242 12.64 16.40 -2.75
N TYR A 243 12.50 15.06 -2.64
CA TYR A 243 11.96 14.22 -3.72
C TYR A 243 10.45 14.13 -3.72
N PHE A 244 9.82 14.30 -2.57
CA PHE A 244 8.38 14.27 -2.39
C PHE A 244 7.89 15.61 -1.84
N LYS A 245 6.67 15.99 -2.20
CA LYS A 245 5.94 17.07 -1.54
C LYS A 245 5.58 16.68 -0.12
N GLU A 246 5.07 15.45 0.03
CA GLU A 246 4.65 14.93 1.33
C GLU A 246 4.70 13.39 1.38
N ILE A 247 5.12 12.86 2.53
CA ILE A 247 4.97 11.44 2.87
C ILE A 247 4.05 11.37 4.09
N VAL A 248 2.89 10.71 3.93
CA VAL A 248 1.85 10.62 4.95
C VAL A 248 1.78 9.21 5.51
N PHE A 249 2.01 9.08 6.80
CA PHE A 249 1.78 7.84 7.54
C PHE A 249 0.34 7.82 8.05
N ALA A 250 -0.56 7.25 7.25
CA ALA A 250 -1.96 7.03 7.58
C ALA A 250 -2.10 5.73 8.37
N ILE A 251 -2.38 5.81 9.67
CA ILE A 251 -2.41 4.65 10.54
C ILE A 251 -3.82 4.42 11.05
N TYR A 252 -4.41 3.31 10.58
CA TYR A 252 -5.70 2.87 11.10
C TYR A 252 -5.55 2.45 12.55
N CYS A 253 -6.38 3.02 13.41
CA CYS A 253 -6.44 2.67 14.83
C CYS A 253 -7.88 2.74 15.34
N THR A 254 -8.11 2.00 16.41
CA THR A 254 -9.33 2.09 17.20
C THR A 254 -8.96 2.58 18.61
N PRO A 255 -9.94 3.03 19.42
CA PRO A 255 -9.62 3.43 20.80
C PRO A 255 -8.94 2.35 21.67
N ARG A 256 -9.02 1.07 21.24
CA ARG A 256 -8.39 -0.06 21.94
C ARG A 256 -7.06 -0.49 21.29
N GLU A 257 -6.78 -0.07 20.07
CA GLU A 257 -5.61 -0.47 19.28
C GLU A 257 -4.93 0.78 18.70
N ILE A 258 -4.35 1.59 19.60
CA ILE A 258 -3.71 2.86 19.24
C ILE A 258 -2.17 2.77 19.22
N LYS A 259 -1.60 1.66 19.69
CA LYS A 259 -0.14 1.48 19.82
C LYS A 259 0.64 1.82 18.55
N ASN A 260 0.18 1.36 17.39
CA ASN A 260 0.88 1.64 16.13
C ASN A 260 0.94 3.15 15.85
N PHE A 261 -0.17 3.86 16.04
CA PHE A 261 -0.22 5.31 15.85
C PHE A 261 0.70 6.04 16.84
N ASP A 262 0.64 5.69 18.12
CA ASP A 262 1.46 6.33 19.16
C ASP A 262 2.95 6.14 18.91
N SER A 263 3.38 4.94 18.47
CA SER A 263 4.78 4.65 18.12
C SER A 263 5.25 5.53 16.95
N PHE A 264 4.49 5.59 15.86
CA PHE A 264 4.82 6.41 14.71
C PHE A 264 4.77 7.91 15.04
N LYS A 265 3.76 8.35 15.79
CA LYS A 265 3.63 9.75 16.20
C LYS A 265 4.76 10.21 17.10
N LYS A 266 5.23 9.35 18.01
CA LYS A 266 6.38 9.61 18.91
C LYS A 266 7.69 9.75 18.13
N ILE A 267 7.88 8.95 17.07
CA ILE A 267 9.17 8.82 16.38
C ILE A 267 9.28 9.77 15.19
N LEU A 268 8.19 9.98 14.44
CA LEU A 268 8.14 10.73 13.18
C LEU A 268 7.35 12.03 13.24
N GLY A 269 6.50 12.21 14.27
CA GLY A 269 5.60 13.37 14.39
C GLY A 269 6.18 14.58 15.09
#